data_f81ae0273db7e9e49737974a2b97ed6d
#
_entry.id   f81ae0273db7e9e49737974a2b97ed6d
#
_cell.length_a   1.000
_cell.length_b   1.000
_cell.length_c   1.000
_cell.angle_alpha   90.00
_cell.angle_beta   90.00
_cell.angle_gamma   90.00
#
_symmetry.space_group_name_H-M   'P 1'
#
loop_
_entity.id
_entity.type
_entity.pdbx_description
1 polymer ?
#
loop_
_entity_poly.entity_id
_entity_poly.type
_entity_poly.pdbx_seq_one_letter_code
_entity_poly.pdbx_strand_id
1 'polypeptide(L)'
;MLFRSYLIVYADPHQPGSYDQAQSRLEALRASLDAPMHAPSTTPSKKTAPIRKFAKEAFQDAVLRTKEYILAGDCMQVVIGQRISQPYTDSPLSLYRALRSLNPSPYMYFYDFGDHQIVGSSPEILVRQEKRMINGDAKRYVIVRAIAGTRPRGLNPEHDDALAKELLEDPKEIAEHVMLIDLARNDVGRIAKNGSVKVTDRMIIEKYSHVQHIVSSVEGELSNNIDNMDVLRATFPAGTLSGAPKIRAMQIIDEMEITKRGIYGGAVGYLSFSGDMDVAIAIRTGVIKDGLLHSQAGAGIVADSDPELEWRETEAKAKAVLRAAELVQGGLNASHD
;
A
#
# COMPACT_ATOMS: atom_id res chain seq x y z
N MET A 1 22.49 16.61 -13.17
CA MET A 1 21.70 16.82 -11.93
C MET A 1 22.61 16.48 -10.77
N LEU A 2 22.91 17.43 -9.89
CA LEU A 2 23.75 17.17 -8.70
C LEU A 2 22.84 16.64 -7.60
N PHE A 3 22.99 15.36 -7.25
CA PHE A 3 22.32 14.80 -6.08
C PHE A 3 23.05 15.27 -4.81
N ARG A 4 22.28 15.74 -3.83
CA ARG A 4 22.78 16.03 -2.49
C ARG A 4 22.15 15.08 -1.51
N SER A 5 22.96 14.47 -0.66
CA SER A 5 22.51 13.65 0.47
C SER A 5 22.81 14.37 1.76
N TYR A 6 21.92 14.25 2.73
CA TYR A 6 22.09 14.83 4.06
C TYR A 6 22.13 13.70 5.07
N LEU A 7 23.15 13.71 5.94
CA LEU A 7 23.20 12.87 7.12
C LEU A 7 22.65 13.67 8.29
N ILE A 8 21.66 13.14 8.96
CA ILE A 8 20.97 13.83 10.06
C ILE A 8 21.02 12.95 11.31
N VAL A 9 21.48 13.52 12.41
CA VAL A 9 21.43 12.90 13.73
C VAL A 9 20.74 13.86 14.70
N TYR A 10 19.77 13.37 15.43
CA TYR A 10 19.09 14.13 16.46
C TYR A 10 19.89 14.11 17.76
N ALA A 11 19.95 15.26 18.42
CA ALA A 11 20.54 15.45 19.74
C ALA A 11 19.52 16.11 20.67
N ASP A 12 19.41 15.65 21.92
CA ASP A 12 18.59 16.30 22.93
C ASP A 12 19.41 17.43 23.59
N PRO A 13 19.04 18.71 23.40
CA PRO A 13 19.81 19.84 23.94
C PRO A 13 19.82 19.89 25.47
N HIS A 14 18.93 19.15 26.13
CA HIS A 14 18.84 19.08 27.60
C HIS A 14 19.75 18.00 28.20
N GLN A 15 20.36 17.14 27.38
CA GLN A 15 21.31 16.12 27.86
C GLN A 15 22.78 16.59 27.71
N PRO A 16 23.54 16.63 28.80
CA PRO A 16 24.96 16.95 28.72
C PRO A 16 25.72 16.01 27.77
N GLY A 17 26.55 16.57 26.90
CA GLY A 17 27.37 15.80 25.95
C GLY A 17 26.59 15.25 24.72
N SER A 18 25.30 15.53 24.59
CA SER A 18 24.49 15.04 23.46
C SER A 18 24.98 15.55 22.11
N TYR A 19 25.50 16.75 22.03
CA TYR A 19 26.09 17.31 20.82
C TYR A 19 27.33 16.53 20.37
N ASP A 20 28.25 16.25 21.27
CA ASP A 20 29.50 15.50 20.96
C ASP A 20 29.19 14.06 20.55
N GLN A 21 28.19 13.44 21.21
CA GLN A 21 27.69 12.12 20.82
C GLN A 21 27.06 12.15 19.42
N ALA A 22 26.29 13.19 19.09
CA ALA A 22 25.70 13.36 17.77
C ALA A 22 26.76 13.56 16.69
N GLN A 23 27.81 14.33 16.96
CA GLN A 23 28.96 14.50 16.06
C GLN A 23 29.67 13.17 15.82
N SER A 24 29.97 12.41 16.87
CA SER A 24 30.62 11.09 16.75
C SER A 24 29.74 10.12 15.90
N ARG A 25 28.43 10.16 16.06
CA ARG A 25 27.49 9.38 15.22
C ARG A 25 27.47 9.83 13.76
N LEU A 26 27.55 11.15 13.49
CA LEU A 26 27.65 11.67 12.12
C LEU A 26 28.93 11.23 11.44
N GLU A 27 30.06 11.27 12.15
CA GLU A 27 31.36 10.80 11.65
C GLU A 27 31.32 9.29 11.35
N ALA A 28 30.75 8.49 12.23
CA ALA A 28 30.57 7.05 12.00
C ALA A 28 29.67 6.76 10.79
N LEU A 29 28.57 7.49 10.62
CA LEU A 29 27.71 7.39 9.44
C LEU A 29 28.45 7.78 8.16
N ARG A 30 29.24 8.85 8.19
CA ARG A 30 30.07 9.26 7.06
C ARG A 30 31.08 8.19 6.69
N ALA A 31 31.81 7.65 7.68
CA ALA A 31 32.77 6.59 7.46
C ALA A 31 32.12 5.32 6.87
N SER A 32 30.88 5.00 7.27
CA SER A 32 30.15 3.86 6.72
C SER A 32 29.76 4.03 5.25
N LEU A 33 29.56 5.28 4.78
CA LEU A 33 29.29 5.57 3.37
C LEU A 33 30.55 5.44 2.50
N ASP A 34 31.72 5.69 3.06
CA ASP A 34 33.02 5.54 2.38
C ASP A 34 33.53 4.09 2.39
N ALA A 35 32.91 3.21 3.19
CA ALA A 35 33.28 1.81 3.28
C ALA A 35 32.89 1.03 2.02
N PRO A 36 33.67 0.02 1.62
CA PRO A 36 33.33 -0.84 0.47
C PRO A 36 31.95 -1.50 0.67
N MET A 37 31.09 -1.37 -0.31
CA MET A 37 29.77 -1.98 -0.28
C MET A 37 29.86 -3.49 -0.57
N HIS A 38 29.45 -4.30 0.39
CA HIS A 38 29.27 -5.72 0.19
C HIS A 38 27.84 -6.00 -0.32
N ALA A 39 27.73 -6.21 -1.63
CA ALA A 39 26.46 -6.66 -2.20
C ALA A 39 26.11 -8.07 -1.67
N PRO A 40 24.84 -8.35 -1.35
CA PRO A 40 24.43 -9.71 -1.02
C PRO A 40 24.81 -10.70 -2.12
N SER A 41 25.15 -11.93 -1.74
CA SER A 41 25.44 -12.99 -2.71
C SER A 41 24.29 -13.15 -3.70
N THR A 42 24.61 -13.29 -4.98
CA THR A 42 23.65 -13.53 -6.06
C THR A 42 23.73 -14.96 -6.59
N THR A 43 24.27 -15.88 -5.77
CA THR A 43 24.32 -17.30 -6.15
C THR A 43 22.87 -17.80 -6.35
N PRO A 44 22.55 -18.35 -7.52
CA PRO A 44 21.21 -18.86 -7.79
C PRO A 44 20.79 -19.90 -6.76
N SER A 45 19.60 -19.75 -6.21
CA SER A 45 18.97 -20.72 -5.33
C SER A 45 17.88 -21.50 -6.07
N LYS A 46 17.41 -22.59 -5.46
CA LYS A 46 16.38 -23.41 -6.09
C LYS A 46 15.03 -22.67 -6.10
N LYS A 47 14.48 -22.47 -7.29
CA LYS A 47 13.09 -22.00 -7.43
C LYS A 47 12.12 -23.03 -6.85
N THR A 48 11.20 -22.57 -6.04
CA THR A 48 10.16 -23.39 -5.40
C THR A 48 8.78 -22.86 -5.77
N ALA A 49 7.83 -23.78 -5.97
CA ALA A 49 6.47 -23.40 -6.28
C ALA A 49 5.80 -22.70 -5.07
N PRO A 50 5.04 -21.63 -5.30
CA PRO A 50 4.25 -20.99 -4.25
C PRO A 50 3.19 -21.93 -3.66
N ILE A 51 2.99 -21.83 -2.35
CA ILE A 51 1.99 -22.60 -1.59
C ILE A 51 0.81 -21.66 -1.31
N ARG A 52 -0.38 -22.08 -1.71
CA ARG A 52 -1.64 -21.39 -1.41
C ARG A 52 -2.37 -22.14 -0.33
N LYS A 53 -2.55 -21.50 0.84
CA LYS A 53 -3.34 -22.10 1.93
C LYS A 53 -4.84 -22.08 1.60
N PHE A 54 -5.29 -21.02 0.94
CA PHE A 54 -6.64 -20.92 0.44
C PHE A 54 -6.69 -21.60 -0.93
N ALA A 55 -7.29 -22.77 -1.02
CA ALA A 55 -7.49 -23.47 -2.29
C ALA A 55 -8.40 -22.66 -3.18
N LYS A 56 -8.22 -22.76 -4.51
CA LYS A 56 -8.97 -21.97 -5.50
C LYS A 56 -10.48 -22.14 -5.34
N GLU A 57 -10.94 -23.37 -5.24
CA GLU A 57 -12.36 -23.71 -5.11
C GLU A 57 -12.95 -23.12 -3.80
N ALA A 58 -12.23 -23.22 -2.69
CA ALA A 58 -12.66 -22.65 -1.41
C ALA A 58 -12.68 -21.12 -1.43
N PHE A 59 -11.76 -20.47 -2.15
CA PHE A 59 -11.79 -19.02 -2.36
C PHE A 59 -13.01 -18.62 -3.19
N GLN A 60 -13.30 -19.37 -4.27
CA GLN A 60 -14.47 -19.13 -5.11
C GLN A 60 -15.77 -19.30 -4.34
N ASP A 61 -15.87 -20.30 -3.47
CA ASP A 61 -17.00 -20.48 -2.56
C ASP A 61 -17.14 -19.31 -1.58
N ALA A 62 -16.02 -18.78 -1.05
CA ALA A 62 -16.03 -17.59 -0.21
C ALA A 62 -16.52 -16.35 -0.96
N VAL A 63 -16.17 -16.20 -2.24
CA VAL A 63 -16.71 -15.15 -3.11
C VAL A 63 -18.22 -15.28 -3.25
N LEU A 64 -18.73 -16.49 -3.54
CA LEU A 64 -20.18 -16.74 -3.67
C LEU A 64 -20.93 -16.43 -2.38
N ARG A 65 -20.44 -16.89 -1.22
CA ARG A 65 -21.02 -16.57 0.09
C ARG A 65 -20.99 -15.07 0.40
N THR A 66 -19.92 -14.38 0.02
CA THR A 66 -19.82 -12.92 0.17
C THR A 66 -20.89 -12.21 -0.68
N LYS A 67 -21.15 -12.69 -1.90
CA LYS A 67 -22.24 -12.18 -2.75
C LYS A 67 -23.62 -12.38 -2.11
N GLU A 68 -23.85 -13.48 -1.40
CA GLU A 68 -25.11 -13.67 -0.65
C GLU A 68 -25.31 -12.58 0.42
N TYR A 69 -24.26 -12.21 1.18
CA TYR A 69 -24.32 -11.09 2.12
C TYR A 69 -24.62 -9.75 1.44
N ILE A 70 -24.02 -9.52 0.26
CA ILE A 70 -24.26 -8.30 -0.51
C ILE A 70 -25.72 -8.24 -0.99
N LEU A 71 -26.24 -9.35 -1.54
CA LEU A 71 -27.62 -9.45 -2.01
C LEU A 71 -28.64 -9.34 -0.86
N ALA A 72 -28.27 -9.79 0.34
CA ALA A 72 -29.09 -9.61 1.55
C ALA A 72 -29.08 -8.17 2.08
N GLY A 73 -28.23 -7.28 1.53
CA GLY A 73 -28.13 -5.88 1.93
C GLY A 73 -27.20 -5.60 3.10
N ASP A 74 -26.37 -6.58 3.53
CA ASP A 74 -25.43 -6.42 4.62
C ASP A 74 -24.30 -5.44 4.28
N CYS A 75 -23.86 -5.40 3.02
CA CYS A 75 -22.78 -4.58 2.52
C CYS A 75 -22.91 -4.34 1.02
N MET A 76 -22.20 -3.35 0.50
CA MET A 76 -22.10 -3.04 -0.93
C MET A 76 -20.86 -3.70 -1.56
N GLN A 77 -19.77 -3.76 -0.81
CA GLN A 77 -18.50 -4.35 -1.23
C GLN A 77 -17.76 -4.94 -0.03
N VAL A 78 -17.07 -6.07 -0.25
CA VAL A 78 -16.17 -6.70 0.73
C VAL A 78 -14.90 -7.16 0.01
N VAL A 79 -13.73 -6.84 0.56
CA VAL A 79 -12.45 -7.30 0.00
C VAL A 79 -12.08 -8.65 0.61
N ILE A 80 -12.03 -9.70 -0.18
CA ILE A 80 -11.58 -11.03 0.25
C ILE A 80 -10.17 -11.28 -0.25
N GLY A 81 -9.28 -11.68 0.68
CA GLY A 81 -7.86 -11.88 0.41
C GLY A 81 -7.40 -13.32 0.56
N GLN A 82 -6.30 -13.63 -0.11
CA GLN A 82 -5.56 -14.88 0.07
C GLN A 82 -4.08 -14.62 0.37
N ARG A 83 -3.47 -15.52 1.14
CA ARG A 83 -2.03 -15.54 1.39
C ARG A 83 -1.34 -16.60 0.53
N ILE A 84 -0.32 -16.17 -0.18
CA ILE A 84 0.59 -17.02 -0.94
C ILE A 84 1.92 -17.03 -0.22
N SER A 85 2.49 -18.21 -0.02
CA SER A 85 3.76 -18.40 0.67
C SER A 85 4.71 -19.21 -0.19
N GLN A 86 6.02 -18.91 -0.13
CA GLN A 86 7.03 -19.73 -0.77
C GLN A 86 8.30 -19.79 0.08
N PRO A 87 9.08 -20.88 0.05
CA PRO A 87 10.41 -20.93 0.64
C PRO A 87 11.28 -19.81 0.09
N TYR A 88 11.94 -19.07 1.00
CA TYR A 88 12.83 -17.98 0.65
C TYR A 88 13.91 -17.83 1.70
N THR A 89 15.14 -18.16 1.32
CA THR A 89 16.33 -18.11 2.18
C THR A 89 17.40 -17.15 1.68
N ASP A 90 17.12 -16.48 0.55
CA ASP A 90 18.00 -15.46 -0.01
C ASP A 90 17.92 -14.14 0.79
N SER A 91 18.82 -13.22 0.49
CA SER A 91 18.86 -11.93 1.18
C SER A 91 17.54 -11.14 1.02
N PRO A 92 16.91 -10.74 2.12
CA PRO A 92 15.73 -9.86 2.07
C PRO A 92 15.99 -8.53 1.36
N LEU A 93 17.22 -7.99 1.47
CA LEU A 93 17.63 -6.79 0.76
C LEU A 93 17.69 -7.01 -0.76
N SER A 94 18.05 -8.21 -1.20
CA SER A 94 18.01 -8.57 -2.63
C SER A 94 16.57 -8.58 -3.15
N LEU A 95 15.62 -9.09 -2.34
CA LEU A 95 14.20 -9.02 -2.68
C LEU A 95 13.72 -7.56 -2.84
N TYR A 96 14.10 -6.68 -1.91
CA TYR A 96 13.78 -5.25 -2.01
C TYR A 96 14.33 -4.63 -3.29
N ARG A 97 15.60 -4.92 -3.63
CA ARG A 97 16.25 -4.40 -4.85
C ARG A 97 15.55 -4.88 -6.12
N ALA A 98 15.19 -6.16 -6.16
CA ALA A 98 14.44 -6.74 -7.29
C ALA A 98 13.04 -6.12 -7.40
N LEU A 99 12.31 -6.01 -6.29
CA LEU A 99 10.97 -5.42 -6.26
C LEU A 99 11.00 -3.95 -6.69
N ARG A 100 11.98 -3.18 -6.23
CA ARG A 100 12.19 -1.78 -6.64
C ARG A 100 12.43 -1.63 -8.15
N SER A 101 13.11 -2.59 -8.77
CA SER A 101 13.35 -2.57 -10.20
C SER A 101 12.14 -2.99 -11.02
N LEU A 102 11.42 -4.03 -10.55
CA LEU A 102 10.26 -4.58 -11.28
C LEU A 102 8.99 -3.73 -11.13
N ASN A 103 8.78 -3.17 -9.96
CA ASN A 103 7.53 -2.48 -9.62
C ASN A 103 7.78 -1.26 -8.73
N PRO A 104 8.45 -0.20 -9.24
CA PRO A 104 8.64 1.03 -8.48
C PRO A 104 7.29 1.65 -8.15
N SER A 105 7.14 2.09 -6.90
CA SER A 105 5.90 2.67 -6.37
C SER A 105 6.21 3.87 -5.47
N PRO A 106 5.25 4.75 -5.18
CA PRO A 106 5.48 5.92 -4.33
C PRO A 106 6.00 5.59 -2.93
N TYR A 107 5.63 4.43 -2.39
CA TYR A 107 6.02 4.00 -1.06
C TYR A 107 6.84 2.71 -1.15
N MET A 108 8.16 2.87 -1.19
CA MET A 108 9.11 1.77 -1.17
C MET A 108 9.71 1.66 0.24
N TYR A 109 9.66 0.47 0.84
CA TYR A 109 10.16 0.28 2.20
C TYR A 109 10.80 -1.08 2.42
N PHE A 110 11.77 -1.07 3.33
CA PHE A 110 12.46 -2.23 3.86
C PHE A 110 12.59 -2.06 5.36
N TYR A 111 11.98 -2.97 6.12
CA TYR A 111 12.14 -3.02 7.57
C TYR A 111 12.78 -4.34 7.97
N ASP A 112 13.77 -4.25 8.83
CA ASP A 112 14.42 -5.40 9.46
C ASP A 112 14.15 -5.36 10.96
N PHE A 113 13.37 -6.33 11.45
CA PHE A 113 13.04 -6.49 12.86
C PHE A 113 13.87 -7.59 13.53
N GLY A 114 14.88 -8.12 12.84
CA GLY A 114 15.73 -9.21 13.31
C GLY A 114 15.12 -10.59 13.06
N ASP A 115 13.99 -10.89 13.68
CA ASP A 115 13.29 -12.19 13.52
C ASP A 115 12.45 -12.28 12.24
N HIS A 116 12.15 -11.14 11.60
CA HIS A 116 11.46 -11.06 10.33
C HIS A 116 11.78 -9.75 9.58
N GLN A 117 11.61 -9.77 8.27
CA GLN A 117 11.78 -8.60 7.42
C GLN A 117 10.51 -8.31 6.62
N ILE A 118 10.27 -7.02 6.37
CA ILE A 118 9.14 -6.54 5.58
C ILE A 118 9.68 -5.78 4.38
N VAL A 119 9.27 -6.20 3.20
CA VAL A 119 9.67 -5.63 1.91
C VAL A 119 8.43 -5.20 1.16
N GLY A 120 8.28 -3.91 0.87
CA GLY A 120 7.07 -3.42 0.24
C GLY A 120 7.28 -2.40 -0.87
N SER A 121 6.31 -2.36 -1.77
CA SER A 121 6.19 -1.44 -2.89
C SER A 121 4.73 -1.01 -3.03
N SER A 122 4.25 -0.21 -2.06
CA SER A 122 2.85 0.21 -2.02
C SER A 122 2.58 1.37 -2.97
N PRO A 123 1.55 1.27 -3.82
CA PRO A 123 1.14 2.36 -4.68
C PRO A 123 0.17 3.33 -4.00
N GLU A 124 -0.38 2.97 -2.82
CA GLU A 124 -1.58 3.61 -2.29
C GLU A 124 -1.36 4.19 -0.91
N ILE A 125 -1.71 5.47 -0.77
CA ILE A 125 -1.74 6.16 0.51
C ILE A 125 -2.95 5.68 1.34
N LEU A 126 -2.72 5.44 2.63
CA LEU A 126 -3.81 5.29 3.60
C LEU A 126 -4.33 6.66 4.01
N VAL A 127 -3.43 7.51 4.51
CA VAL A 127 -3.76 8.86 4.95
C VAL A 127 -2.51 9.74 5.02
N ARG A 128 -2.68 11.00 4.69
CA ARG A 128 -1.68 12.05 4.90
C ARG A 128 -2.26 13.13 5.79
N GLN A 129 -1.43 13.64 6.70
CA GLN A 129 -1.70 14.88 7.42
C GLN A 129 -0.58 15.86 7.16
N GLU A 130 -0.93 17.08 6.84
CA GLU A 130 0.03 18.15 6.57
C GLU A 130 -0.41 19.49 7.16
N LYS A 131 0.57 20.34 7.47
CA LYS A 131 0.34 21.73 7.85
C LYS A 131 0.38 22.62 6.62
N ARG A 132 -0.61 23.49 6.51
CA ARG A 132 -0.69 24.53 5.48
C ARG A 132 -0.79 25.89 6.14
N MET A 133 -0.06 26.87 5.63
CA MET A 133 -0.22 28.26 6.05
C MET A 133 -1.35 28.90 5.23
N ILE A 134 -2.42 29.30 5.89
CA ILE A 134 -3.58 29.94 5.25
C ILE A 134 -3.86 31.27 5.98
N ASN A 135 -3.70 32.37 5.27
CA ASN A 135 -3.87 33.74 5.80
C ASN A 135 -3.01 34.03 7.04
N GLY A 136 -1.81 33.43 7.13
CA GLY A 136 -0.90 33.60 8.25
C GLY A 136 -1.10 32.60 9.40
N ASP A 137 -2.16 31.82 9.39
CA ASP A 137 -2.41 30.78 10.40
C ASP A 137 -2.00 29.40 9.92
N ALA A 138 -1.34 28.63 10.79
CA ALA A 138 -1.01 27.25 10.54
C ALA A 138 -2.25 26.36 10.77
N LYS A 139 -2.77 25.78 9.71
CA LYS A 139 -3.89 24.84 9.74
C LYS A 139 -3.44 23.45 9.39
N ARG A 140 -4.03 22.43 10.03
CA ARG A 140 -3.75 21.02 9.73
C ARG A 140 -4.85 20.44 8.87
N TYR A 141 -4.44 19.74 7.82
CA TYR A 141 -5.34 19.05 6.89
C TYR A 141 -5.07 17.56 6.88
N VAL A 142 -6.15 16.79 6.84
CA VAL A 142 -6.11 15.35 6.55
C VAL A 142 -6.53 15.12 5.11
N ILE A 143 -5.83 14.20 4.43
CA ILE A 143 -6.06 13.87 3.03
C ILE A 143 -6.13 12.35 2.91
N VAL A 144 -7.20 11.87 2.27
CA VAL A 144 -7.38 10.48 1.86
C VAL A 144 -7.60 10.46 0.36
N ARG A 145 -6.98 9.53 -0.34
CA ARG A 145 -7.11 9.41 -1.79
C ARG A 145 -7.86 8.12 -2.14
N ALA A 146 -8.97 8.27 -2.82
CA ALA A 146 -9.67 7.17 -3.46
C ALA A 146 -8.99 6.88 -4.80
N ILE A 147 -8.50 5.66 -4.99
CA ILE A 147 -7.89 5.17 -6.23
C ILE A 147 -8.65 3.93 -6.63
N ALA A 148 -9.34 3.97 -7.77
CA ALA A 148 -10.08 2.83 -8.32
C ALA A 148 -10.09 2.90 -9.84
N GLY A 149 -10.57 1.83 -10.45
CA GLY A 149 -10.54 1.69 -11.89
C GLY A 149 -9.12 1.52 -12.42
N THR A 150 -8.95 0.64 -13.39
CA THR A 150 -7.62 0.37 -13.95
C THR A 150 -7.71 0.09 -15.44
N ARG A 151 -6.88 0.77 -16.22
CA ARG A 151 -6.59 0.41 -17.61
C ARG A 151 -5.10 0.34 -17.84
N PRO A 152 -4.61 -0.51 -18.74
CA PRO A 152 -3.21 -0.51 -19.12
C PRO A 152 -2.82 0.83 -19.76
N ARG A 153 -1.53 1.09 -19.87
CA ARG A 153 -1.01 2.19 -20.69
C ARG A 153 -1.21 1.89 -22.17
N GLY A 154 -1.54 2.91 -22.92
CA GLY A 154 -1.66 2.82 -24.39
C GLY A 154 -0.32 2.61 -25.09
N LEU A 155 -0.36 2.09 -26.30
CA LEU A 155 0.84 1.90 -27.16
C LEU A 155 1.42 3.22 -27.67
N ASN A 156 0.60 4.27 -27.72
CA ASN A 156 0.94 5.64 -28.11
C ASN A 156 0.03 6.61 -27.34
N PRO A 157 0.30 7.94 -27.38
CA PRO A 157 -0.49 8.93 -26.65
C PRO A 157 -1.99 8.89 -26.97
N GLU A 158 -2.36 8.71 -28.23
CA GLU A 158 -3.75 8.69 -28.67
C GLU A 158 -4.50 7.46 -28.11
N HIS A 159 -3.85 6.30 -28.11
CA HIS A 159 -4.40 5.07 -27.51
C HIS A 159 -4.48 5.19 -25.99
N ASP A 160 -3.50 5.84 -25.36
CA ASP A 160 -3.50 6.09 -23.92
C ASP A 160 -4.67 6.98 -23.49
N ASP A 161 -4.97 8.02 -24.28
CA ASP A 161 -6.11 8.91 -24.03
C ASP A 161 -7.47 8.25 -24.31
N ALA A 162 -7.52 7.36 -25.32
CA ALA A 162 -8.74 6.57 -25.60
C ALA A 162 -9.08 5.63 -24.42
N LEU A 163 -8.08 4.94 -23.86
CA LEU A 163 -8.26 4.09 -22.67
C LEU A 163 -8.63 4.90 -21.43
N ALA A 164 -8.09 6.09 -21.26
CA ALA A 164 -8.47 7.00 -20.18
C ALA A 164 -9.93 7.45 -20.29
N LYS A 165 -10.39 7.75 -21.50
CA LYS A 165 -11.78 8.13 -21.76
C LYS A 165 -12.73 6.94 -21.53
N GLU A 166 -12.40 5.76 -22.05
CA GLU A 166 -13.16 4.52 -21.81
C GLU A 166 -13.31 4.26 -20.29
N LEU A 167 -12.24 4.42 -19.53
CA LEU A 167 -12.27 4.24 -18.08
C LEU A 167 -13.23 5.21 -17.38
N LEU A 168 -13.27 6.48 -17.81
CA LEU A 168 -14.17 7.50 -17.27
C LEU A 168 -15.62 7.36 -17.75
N GLU A 169 -15.87 6.57 -18.78
CA GLU A 169 -17.20 6.28 -19.30
C GLU A 169 -17.75 4.92 -18.81
N ASP A 170 -16.94 4.10 -18.13
CA ASP A 170 -17.34 2.81 -17.59
C ASP A 170 -18.22 3.00 -16.34
N PRO A 171 -19.53 2.69 -16.40
CA PRO A 171 -20.45 2.96 -15.30
C PRO A 171 -20.14 2.14 -14.04
N LYS A 172 -19.54 0.94 -14.18
CA LYS A 172 -19.14 0.10 -13.05
C LYS A 172 -17.97 0.71 -12.30
N GLU A 173 -16.93 1.12 -13.02
CA GLU A 173 -15.74 1.75 -12.45
C GLU A 173 -16.09 3.08 -11.75
N ILE A 174 -16.99 3.87 -12.37
CA ILE A 174 -17.48 5.11 -11.78
C ILE A 174 -18.29 4.85 -10.50
N ALA A 175 -19.17 3.85 -10.49
CA ALA A 175 -19.97 3.52 -9.31
C ALA A 175 -19.08 3.07 -8.13
N GLU A 176 -18.08 2.23 -8.40
CA GLU A 176 -17.09 1.82 -7.39
C GLU A 176 -16.31 3.02 -6.88
N HIS A 177 -15.85 3.88 -7.78
CA HIS A 177 -15.09 5.08 -7.41
C HIS A 177 -15.90 6.06 -6.55
N VAL A 178 -17.16 6.30 -6.86
CA VAL A 178 -18.08 7.11 -6.04
C VAL A 178 -18.24 6.53 -4.64
N MET A 179 -18.39 5.20 -4.52
CA MET A 179 -18.46 4.52 -3.22
C MET A 179 -17.18 4.74 -2.40
N LEU A 180 -16.00 4.66 -3.02
CA LEU A 180 -14.72 4.91 -2.34
C LEU A 180 -14.56 6.39 -1.92
N ILE A 181 -15.05 7.34 -2.73
CA ILE A 181 -15.10 8.76 -2.34
C ILE A 181 -15.98 8.94 -1.11
N ASP A 182 -17.16 8.33 -1.06
CA ASP A 182 -18.07 8.45 0.08
C ASP A 182 -17.48 7.81 1.34
N LEU A 183 -16.79 6.68 1.21
CA LEU A 183 -16.07 6.05 2.31
C LEU A 183 -14.95 6.96 2.84
N ALA A 184 -14.16 7.57 1.95
CA ALA A 184 -13.14 8.53 2.32
C ALA A 184 -13.73 9.79 2.98
N ARG A 185 -14.87 10.29 2.49
CA ARG A 185 -15.60 11.40 3.12
C ARG A 185 -16.09 11.07 4.52
N ASN A 186 -16.56 9.85 4.74
CA ASN A 186 -16.96 9.36 6.05
C ASN A 186 -15.75 9.32 7.01
N ASP A 187 -14.64 8.72 6.59
CA ASP A 187 -13.42 8.60 7.40
C ASP A 187 -12.86 10.00 7.77
N VAL A 188 -12.73 10.90 6.80
CA VAL A 188 -12.27 12.29 7.01
C VAL A 188 -13.27 13.06 7.88
N GLY A 189 -14.56 12.88 7.64
CA GLY A 189 -15.64 13.59 8.37
C GLY A 189 -15.67 13.33 9.87
N ARG A 190 -15.13 12.19 10.33
CA ARG A 190 -15.04 11.83 11.76
C ARG A 190 -14.08 12.70 12.56
N ILE A 191 -13.09 13.33 11.90
CA ILE A 191 -11.99 14.07 12.52
C ILE A 191 -11.83 15.50 11.99
N ALA A 192 -12.47 15.81 10.88
CA ALA A 192 -12.43 17.16 10.29
C ALA A 192 -13.44 18.10 10.93
N LYS A 193 -13.18 19.39 10.83
CA LYS A 193 -14.14 20.44 11.21
C LYS A 193 -15.40 20.35 10.34
N ASN A 194 -16.56 20.56 10.95
CA ASN A 194 -17.84 20.56 10.24
C ASN A 194 -17.82 21.53 9.04
N GLY A 195 -18.24 21.04 7.88
CA GLY A 195 -18.27 21.81 6.65
C GLY A 195 -16.92 21.99 5.93
N SER A 196 -15.81 21.44 6.47
CA SER A 196 -14.47 21.55 5.85
C SER A 196 -14.14 20.41 4.88
N VAL A 197 -14.90 19.30 4.92
CA VAL A 197 -14.65 18.14 4.05
C VAL A 197 -15.00 18.48 2.61
N LYS A 198 -14.02 18.30 1.72
CA LYS A 198 -14.12 18.60 0.28
C LYS A 198 -13.52 17.49 -0.55
N VAL A 199 -14.07 17.28 -1.73
CA VAL A 199 -13.43 16.50 -2.80
C VAL A 199 -12.69 17.49 -3.68
N THR A 200 -11.37 17.50 -3.62
CA THR A 200 -10.52 18.50 -4.31
C THR A 200 -10.16 18.06 -5.72
N ASP A 201 -9.58 16.86 -5.87
CA ASP A 201 -9.40 16.24 -7.17
C ASP A 201 -10.58 15.27 -7.36
N ARG A 202 -11.34 15.45 -8.43
CA ARG A 202 -12.51 14.61 -8.65
C ARG A 202 -12.40 13.85 -9.97
N MET A 203 -12.27 12.53 -9.87
CA MET A 203 -12.24 11.62 -11.02
C MET A 203 -11.20 12.02 -12.08
N ILE A 204 -9.99 12.39 -11.63
CA ILE A 204 -8.89 12.65 -12.53
C ILE A 204 -8.20 11.34 -12.94
N ILE A 205 -7.65 11.30 -14.15
CA ILE A 205 -6.82 10.18 -14.58
C ILE A 205 -5.38 10.43 -14.17
N GLU A 206 -4.82 9.54 -13.37
CA GLU A 206 -3.40 9.49 -13.09
C GLU A 206 -2.73 8.36 -13.86
N LYS A 207 -1.67 8.72 -14.60
CA LYS A 207 -0.91 7.80 -15.45
C LYS A 207 0.36 7.36 -14.72
N TYR A 208 0.49 6.05 -14.50
CA TYR A 208 1.67 5.40 -13.92
C TYR A 208 2.48 4.69 -15.02
N SER A 209 3.55 4.00 -14.65
CA SER A 209 4.44 3.35 -15.63
C SER A 209 3.72 2.32 -16.50
N HIS A 210 2.82 1.51 -15.93
CA HIS A 210 2.17 0.39 -16.62
C HIS A 210 0.66 0.47 -16.65
N VAL A 211 0.05 1.31 -15.84
CA VAL A 211 -1.39 1.45 -15.69
C VAL A 211 -1.79 2.90 -15.51
N GLN A 212 -3.09 3.17 -15.68
CA GLN A 212 -3.73 4.44 -15.34
C GLN A 212 -4.96 4.15 -14.48
N HIS A 213 -5.25 5.06 -13.55
CA HIS A 213 -6.33 4.94 -12.57
C HIS A 213 -7.20 6.19 -12.53
N ILE A 214 -8.44 6.02 -12.09
CA ILE A 214 -9.27 7.14 -11.63
C ILE A 214 -8.87 7.46 -10.20
N VAL A 215 -8.63 8.74 -9.94
CA VAL A 215 -8.21 9.23 -8.62
C VAL A 215 -9.09 10.39 -8.18
N SER A 216 -9.46 10.38 -6.91
CA SER A 216 -10.08 11.52 -6.23
C SER A 216 -9.44 11.76 -4.88
N SER A 217 -9.24 13.02 -4.52
CA SER A 217 -8.72 13.43 -3.22
C SER A 217 -9.85 13.97 -2.34
N VAL A 218 -9.95 13.44 -1.13
CA VAL A 218 -10.86 13.93 -0.09
C VAL A 218 -10.02 14.54 1.01
N GLU A 219 -10.26 15.80 1.32
CA GLU A 219 -9.54 16.51 2.37
C GLU A 219 -10.47 17.22 3.34
N GLY A 220 -9.97 17.48 4.55
CA GLY A 220 -10.67 18.29 5.55
C GLY A 220 -9.69 18.96 6.52
N GLU A 221 -10.05 20.15 7.00
CA GLU A 221 -9.32 20.81 8.08
C GLU A 221 -9.55 20.05 9.38
N LEU A 222 -8.49 19.58 10.04
CA LEU A 222 -8.60 18.81 11.29
C LEU A 222 -9.24 19.64 12.39
N SER A 223 -10.11 18.98 13.18
CA SER A 223 -10.66 19.53 14.41
C SER A 223 -9.54 19.79 15.44
N ASN A 224 -9.83 20.68 16.39
CA ASN A 224 -8.91 20.92 17.49
C ASN A 224 -8.76 19.63 18.34
N ASN A 225 -7.58 19.44 18.93
CA ASN A 225 -7.25 18.30 19.81
C ASN A 225 -7.22 16.92 19.13
N ILE A 226 -7.23 16.83 17.80
CA ILE A 226 -6.98 15.60 17.05
C ILE A 226 -5.46 15.42 16.87
N ASP A 227 -4.92 14.29 17.28
CA ASP A 227 -3.52 13.93 17.05
C ASP A 227 -3.35 12.97 15.85
N ASN A 228 -2.11 12.62 15.53
CA ASN A 228 -1.81 11.72 14.41
C ASN A 228 -2.39 10.31 14.61
N MET A 229 -2.49 9.84 15.86
CA MET A 229 -3.05 8.52 16.14
C MET A 229 -4.57 8.52 16.03
N ASP A 230 -5.23 9.63 16.33
CA ASP A 230 -6.67 9.80 16.08
C ASP A 230 -6.97 9.81 14.58
N VAL A 231 -6.10 10.47 13.78
CA VAL A 231 -6.20 10.43 12.31
C VAL A 231 -6.09 9.00 11.82
N LEU A 232 -5.08 8.24 12.29
CA LEU A 232 -4.92 6.85 11.91
C LEU A 232 -6.12 5.99 12.32
N ARG A 233 -6.63 6.12 13.56
CA ARG A 233 -7.82 5.38 14.03
C ARG A 233 -9.07 5.67 13.21
N ALA A 234 -9.24 6.90 12.74
CA ALA A 234 -10.41 7.30 11.95
C ALA A 234 -10.39 6.73 10.53
N THR A 235 -9.20 6.60 9.92
CA THR A 235 -9.02 6.19 8.52
C THR A 235 -8.68 4.71 8.35
N PHE A 236 -8.23 4.03 9.40
CA PHE A 236 -7.87 2.62 9.36
C PHE A 236 -9.06 1.70 9.68
N PRO A 237 -9.15 0.51 9.03
CA PRO A 237 -8.41 0.12 7.83
C PRO A 237 -8.90 0.86 6.59
N ALA A 238 -8.06 0.86 5.53
CA ALA A 238 -8.44 1.45 4.25
C ALA A 238 -9.70 0.80 3.68
N GLY A 239 -10.55 1.62 3.05
CA GLY A 239 -11.78 1.14 2.41
C GLY A 239 -11.52 0.16 1.27
N THR A 240 -10.50 0.43 0.49
CA THR A 240 -10.01 -0.43 -0.61
C THR A 240 -9.50 -1.80 -0.15
N LEU A 241 -9.31 -2.00 1.15
CA LEU A 241 -8.88 -3.27 1.76
C LEU A 241 -9.91 -3.88 2.71
N SER A 242 -11.01 -3.17 3.00
CA SER A 242 -12.09 -3.66 3.85
C SER A 242 -13.41 -3.78 3.08
N GLY A 243 -14.09 -2.70 2.88
CA GLY A 243 -15.36 -2.64 2.14
C GLY A 243 -16.32 -1.62 2.75
N ALA A 244 -17.56 -1.64 2.29
CA ALA A 244 -18.60 -0.68 2.67
C ALA A 244 -19.92 -1.40 2.99
N PRO A 245 -20.52 -1.19 4.18
CA PRO A 245 -20.01 -0.46 5.36
C PRO A 245 -18.83 -1.16 6.04
N LYS A 246 -17.86 -0.37 6.50
CA LYS A 246 -16.55 -0.86 6.96
C LYS A 246 -16.62 -1.94 8.03
N ILE A 247 -17.40 -1.74 9.10
CA ILE A 247 -17.47 -2.68 10.22
C ILE A 247 -18.06 -4.02 9.80
N ARG A 248 -19.15 -4.00 9.01
CA ARG A 248 -19.78 -5.23 8.54
C ARG A 248 -18.88 -5.98 7.56
N ALA A 249 -18.23 -5.26 6.66
CA ALA A 249 -17.23 -5.85 5.75
C ALA A 249 -16.12 -6.56 6.53
N MET A 250 -15.58 -5.95 7.60
CA MET A 250 -14.55 -6.57 8.43
C MET A 250 -15.03 -7.86 9.12
N GLN A 251 -16.29 -7.92 9.58
CA GLN A 251 -16.88 -9.14 10.13
C GLN A 251 -16.94 -10.26 9.10
N ILE A 252 -17.38 -9.95 7.88
CA ILE A 252 -17.45 -10.91 6.77
C ILE A 252 -16.04 -11.38 6.37
N ILE A 253 -15.07 -10.48 6.33
CA ILE A 253 -13.66 -10.83 6.07
C ILE A 253 -13.15 -11.85 7.12
N ASP A 254 -13.40 -11.61 8.40
CA ASP A 254 -12.95 -12.51 9.48
C ASP A 254 -13.62 -13.89 9.42
N GLU A 255 -14.83 -13.95 8.87
CA GLU A 255 -15.56 -15.20 8.64
C GLU A 255 -15.04 -15.95 7.40
N MET A 256 -14.71 -15.24 6.32
CA MET A 256 -14.36 -15.85 5.02
C MET A 256 -12.88 -16.19 4.89
N GLU A 257 -11.99 -15.34 5.40
CA GLU A 257 -10.54 -15.56 5.26
C GLU A 257 -10.03 -16.64 6.22
N ILE A 258 -9.39 -17.66 5.69
CA ILE A 258 -8.85 -18.77 6.48
C ILE A 258 -7.54 -18.43 7.20
N THR A 259 -6.94 -17.27 6.95
CA THR A 259 -5.71 -16.80 7.59
C THR A 259 -5.85 -15.35 8.02
N LYS A 260 -5.36 -15.03 9.23
CA LYS A 260 -5.29 -13.62 9.68
C LYS A 260 -4.38 -12.80 8.76
N ARG A 261 -4.75 -11.55 8.50
CA ARG A 261 -4.02 -10.66 7.58
C ARG A 261 -2.64 -10.27 8.08
N GLY A 262 -2.47 -10.11 9.38
CA GLY A 262 -1.21 -9.65 9.96
C GLY A 262 -0.84 -8.26 9.43
N ILE A 263 0.29 -8.18 8.72
CA ILE A 263 0.80 -6.92 8.16
C ILE A 263 0.02 -6.46 6.91
N TYR A 264 -0.58 -7.39 6.18
CA TYR A 264 -1.35 -7.07 4.97
C TYR A 264 -2.53 -6.15 5.28
N GLY A 265 -2.67 -5.08 4.51
CA GLY A 265 -3.70 -4.05 4.73
C GLY A 265 -3.41 -3.14 5.93
N GLY A 266 -2.24 -3.29 6.57
CA GLY A 266 -1.77 -2.46 7.65
C GLY A 266 -1.34 -1.06 7.20
N ALA A 267 -0.79 -0.30 8.14
CA ALA A 267 -0.33 1.07 7.94
C ALA A 267 1.21 1.10 7.98
N VAL A 268 1.83 1.74 6.99
CA VAL A 268 3.29 1.87 6.90
C VAL A 268 3.67 3.28 6.47
N GLY A 269 4.56 3.93 7.22
CA GLY A 269 4.93 5.31 6.93
C GLY A 269 5.66 5.97 8.08
N TYR A 270 5.47 7.26 8.25
CA TYR A 270 6.11 8.02 9.32
C TYR A 270 5.17 9.06 9.94
N LEU A 271 5.46 9.35 11.18
CA LEU A 271 4.92 10.47 11.96
C LEU A 271 6.08 11.43 12.22
N SER A 272 5.97 12.66 11.69
CA SER A 272 7.02 13.66 11.82
C SER A 272 6.93 14.39 13.17
N PHE A 273 8.06 14.80 13.71
CA PHE A 273 8.11 15.69 14.87
C PHE A 273 7.48 17.07 14.61
N SER A 274 7.36 17.50 13.34
CA SER A 274 6.61 18.70 12.96
C SER A 274 5.08 18.51 13.10
N GLY A 275 4.61 17.26 13.29
CA GLY A 275 3.21 16.89 13.37
C GLY A 275 2.60 16.49 12.02
N ASP A 276 3.37 16.47 10.94
CA ASP A 276 2.94 15.91 9.67
C ASP A 276 2.95 14.37 9.73
N MET A 277 2.17 13.73 8.89
CA MET A 277 2.08 12.27 8.80
C MET A 277 1.90 11.88 7.33
N ASP A 278 2.61 10.84 6.89
CA ASP A 278 2.40 10.24 5.58
C ASP A 278 2.47 8.72 5.71
N VAL A 279 1.34 8.06 5.47
CA VAL A 279 1.15 6.63 5.74
C VAL A 279 0.51 5.97 4.54
N ALA A 280 1.14 4.92 4.04
CA ALA A 280 0.64 4.07 2.97
C ALA A 280 -0.08 2.83 3.53
N ILE A 281 -0.84 2.18 2.68
CA ILE A 281 -1.43 0.87 2.97
C ILE A 281 -0.36 -0.21 2.72
N ALA A 282 -0.22 -1.17 3.63
CA ALA A 282 0.72 -2.28 3.43
C ALA A 282 0.16 -3.31 2.45
N ILE A 283 0.29 -3.01 1.17
CA ILE A 283 -0.04 -3.88 0.02
C ILE A 283 1.18 -4.03 -0.89
N ARG A 284 1.15 -4.99 -1.79
CA ARG A 284 2.34 -5.33 -2.60
C ARG A 284 3.57 -5.55 -1.72
N THR A 285 3.34 -6.27 -0.62
CA THR A 285 4.28 -6.41 0.50
C THR A 285 4.58 -7.89 0.72
N GLY A 286 5.86 -8.19 0.85
CA GLY A 286 6.37 -9.49 1.27
C GLY A 286 6.82 -9.42 2.73
N VAL A 287 6.46 -10.45 3.50
CA VAL A 287 6.96 -10.68 4.86
C VAL A 287 7.83 -11.92 4.82
N ILE A 288 9.10 -11.78 5.18
CA ILE A 288 10.06 -12.88 5.24
C ILE A 288 10.20 -13.28 6.71
N LYS A 289 9.80 -14.50 7.01
CA LYS A 289 9.87 -15.07 8.36
C LYS A 289 10.02 -16.58 8.29
N ASP A 290 10.84 -17.14 9.18
CA ASP A 290 11.05 -18.59 9.33
C ASP A 290 11.37 -19.31 8.01
N GLY A 291 12.17 -18.66 7.13
CA GLY A 291 12.55 -19.19 5.82
C GLY A 291 11.44 -19.18 4.76
N LEU A 292 10.35 -18.47 5.03
CA LEU A 292 9.23 -18.30 4.12
C LEU A 292 9.02 -16.84 3.76
N LEU A 293 8.74 -16.58 2.49
CA LEU A 293 8.19 -15.33 2.00
C LEU A 293 6.67 -15.45 1.92
N HIS A 294 5.97 -14.56 2.60
CA HIS A 294 4.52 -14.45 2.56
C HIS A 294 4.12 -13.20 1.77
N SER A 295 3.26 -13.36 0.80
CA SER A 295 2.59 -12.27 0.09
C SER A 295 1.08 -12.45 0.20
N GLN A 296 0.34 -11.35 0.37
CA GLN A 296 -1.11 -11.39 0.48
C GLN A 296 -1.73 -10.36 -0.45
N ALA A 297 -2.83 -10.73 -1.08
CA ALA A 297 -3.60 -9.88 -1.98
C ALA A 297 -5.08 -10.20 -1.87
N GLY A 298 -5.93 -9.20 -2.15
CA GLY A 298 -7.38 -9.35 -2.12
C GLY A 298 -8.04 -8.71 -3.33
N ALA A 299 -9.26 -9.14 -3.60
CA ALA A 299 -10.16 -8.60 -4.61
C ALA A 299 -11.43 -8.06 -3.95
N GLY A 300 -11.97 -6.98 -4.50
CA GLY A 300 -13.20 -6.34 -4.04
C GLY A 300 -14.43 -7.03 -4.60
N ILE A 301 -15.15 -7.76 -3.75
CA ILE A 301 -16.34 -8.51 -4.15
C ILE A 301 -17.56 -7.60 -4.13
N VAL A 302 -18.27 -7.55 -5.24
CA VAL A 302 -19.55 -6.87 -5.45
C VAL A 302 -20.61 -7.85 -5.98
N ALA A 303 -21.85 -7.42 -6.13
CA ALA A 303 -22.97 -8.29 -6.53
C ALA A 303 -22.73 -9.04 -7.86
N ASP A 304 -22.07 -8.40 -8.83
CA ASP A 304 -21.78 -9.00 -10.14
C ASP A 304 -20.41 -9.66 -10.23
N SER A 305 -19.63 -9.74 -9.15
CA SER A 305 -18.31 -10.39 -9.17
C SER A 305 -18.37 -11.81 -9.68
N ASP A 306 -17.42 -12.16 -10.56
CA ASP A 306 -17.19 -13.52 -11.04
C ASP A 306 -16.09 -14.18 -10.21
N PRO A 307 -16.35 -15.33 -9.55
CA PRO A 307 -15.36 -15.97 -8.67
C PRO A 307 -14.02 -16.32 -9.32
N GLU A 308 -14.04 -16.66 -10.63
CA GLU A 308 -12.82 -16.95 -11.37
C GLU A 308 -12.01 -15.68 -11.66
N LEU A 309 -12.66 -14.59 -12.01
CA LEU A 309 -11.99 -13.32 -12.25
C LEU A 309 -11.40 -12.75 -10.98
N GLU A 310 -12.12 -12.83 -9.85
CA GLU A 310 -11.63 -12.37 -8.55
C GLU A 310 -10.41 -13.19 -8.07
N TRP A 311 -10.44 -14.51 -8.28
CA TRP A 311 -9.26 -15.34 -8.02
C TRP A 311 -8.05 -14.87 -8.85
N ARG A 312 -8.22 -14.68 -10.16
CA ARG A 312 -7.14 -14.21 -11.05
C ARG A 312 -6.64 -12.83 -10.67
N GLU A 313 -7.50 -11.96 -10.19
CA GLU A 313 -7.11 -10.64 -9.71
C GLU A 313 -6.17 -10.74 -8.50
N THR A 314 -6.50 -11.58 -7.51
CA THR A 314 -5.61 -11.78 -6.35
C THR A 314 -4.26 -12.34 -6.74
N GLU A 315 -4.21 -13.31 -7.68
CA GLU A 315 -2.97 -13.85 -8.24
C GLU A 315 -2.14 -12.77 -8.94
N ALA A 316 -2.78 -11.94 -9.77
CA ALA A 316 -2.13 -10.84 -10.48
C ALA A 316 -1.55 -9.80 -9.49
N LYS A 317 -2.30 -9.47 -8.44
CA LYS A 317 -1.85 -8.52 -7.40
C LYS A 317 -0.67 -9.06 -6.57
N ALA A 318 -0.59 -10.36 -6.31
CA ALA A 318 0.54 -10.98 -5.61
C ALA A 318 1.79 -11.15 -6.49
N LYS A 319 1.62 -11.17 -7.81
CA LYS A 319 2.66 -11.52 -8.80
C LYS A 319 3.93 -10.68 -8.69
N ALA A 320 3.82 -9.38 -8.37
CA ALA A 320 4.97 -8.49 -8.30
C ALA A 320 6.02 -8.97 -7.26
N VAL A 321 5.56 -9.32 -6.05
CA VAL A 321 6.42 -9.80 -4.96
C VAL A 321 7.00 -11.19 -5.29
N LEU A 322 6.17 -12.09 -5.80
CA LEU A 322 6.60 -13.44 -6.18
C LEU A 322 7.60 -13.41 -7.32
N ARG A 323 7.39 -12.58 -8.34
CA ARG A 323 8.31 -12.41 -9.45
C ARG A 323 9.64 -11.82 -9.02
N ALA A 324 9.63 -10.87 -8.08
CA ALA A 324 10.86 -10.34 -7.50
C ALA A 324 11.66 -11.43 -6.77
N ALA A 325 11.00 -12.33 -6.06
CA ALA A 325 11.66 -13.48 -5.42
C ALA A 325 12.24 -14.46 -6.45
N GLU A 326 11.48 -14.78 -7.50
CA GLU A 326 11.98 -15.62 -8.60
C GLU A 326 13.22 -15.04 -9.28
N LEU A 327 13.26 -13.70 -9.47
CA LEU A 327 14.39 -13.00 -10.06
C LEU A 327 15.65 -13.15 -9.18
N VAL A 328 15.48 -12.99 -7.85
CA VAL A 328 16.59 -13.18 -6.91
C VAL A 328 17.08 -14.63 -6.93
N GLN A 329 16.17 -15.60 -6.87
CA GLN A 329 16.48 -17.03 -6.91
C GLN A 329 17.11 -17.47 -8.24
N GLY A 330 16.79 -16.80 -9.34
CA GLY A 330 17.39 -17.05 -10.64
C GLY A 330 18.76 -16.40 -10.86
N GLY A 331 19.19 -15.56 -9.90
CA GLY A 331 20.36 -14.69 -10.04
C GLY A 331 20.00 -13.34 -10.64
N LEU A 332 20.33 -12.26 -9.96
CA LEU A 332 19.97 -10.87 -10.36
C LEU A 332 20.56 -10.42 -11.70
N ASN A 333 21.53 -11.18 -12.24
CA ASN A 333 22.18 -10.93 -13.53
C ASN A 333 21.66 -11.85 -14.64
N ALA A 334 20.65 -12.69 -14.39
CA ALA A 334 20.03 -13.46 -15.46
C ALA A 334 19.34 -12.47 -16.42
N SER A 335 19.83 -12.41 -17.66
CA SER A 335 19.26 -11.60 -18.73
C SER A 335 17.76 -11.88 -18.87
N HIS A 336 17.00 -10.84 -19.08
CA HIS A 336 15.60 -10.94 -19.45
C HIS A 336 15.52 -11.57 -20.87
N ASP A 337 15.29 -12.87 -20.94
CA ASP A 337 14.75 -13.52 -22.12
C ASP A 337 13.23 -13.58 -22.04
#